data_d5550dc05e60aea1705f96ec924f9ebd
#
_entry.id   d5550dc05e60aea1705f96ec924f9ebd
#
_cell.length_a   1.000
_cell.length_b   1.000
_cell.length_c   1.000
_cell.angle_alpha   90.00
_cell.angle_beta   90.00
_cell.angle_gamma   90.00
#
_symmetry.space_group_name_H-M   'P 1'
#
loop_
_entity.id
_entity.type
_entity.pdbx_description
1 polymer ?
#
loop_
_entity_poly.entity_id
_entity_poly.type
_entity_poly.pdbx_seq_one_letter_code
_entity_poly.pdbx_strand_id
1 'polypeptide(L)'
;MSIEKHLLSVFEELREALFECNQSKLIDLVSNEYQGFGLNGTIENKEIVLQTFKPGIIKLSKYQIEDMKCEVSGDFGIITGQGRIEGSYGEYEFQHHVLFTDIFKLINGRWQYYKSQATEIKSA
;
A
#
# COMPACT_ATOMS: atom_id res chain seq x y z
N MET A 1 16.81 14.23 9.59
CA MET A 1 15.43 13.75 9.36
C MET A 1 15.11 12.67 10.37
N SER A 2 13.95 12.71 10.99
CA SER A 2 13.55 11.66 11.93
C SER A 2 13.27 10.37 11.20
N ILE A 3 13.32 9.25 11.93
CA ILE A 3 13.06 7.93 11.37
C ILE A 3 11.59 7.81 10.92
N GLU A 4 10.65 8.45 11.62
CA GLU A 4 9.24 8.49 11.25
C GLU A 4 9.04 9.27 9.95
N LYS A 5 9.72 10.39 9.77
CA LYS A 5 9.64 11.18 8.54
C LYS A 5 10.19 10.41 7.36
N HIS A 6 11.25 9.62 7.57
CA HIS A 6 11.81 8.77 6.52
C HIS A 6 10.79 7.70 6.11
N LEU A 7 10.16 7.06 7.09
CA LEU A 7 9.13 6.06 6.83
C LEU A 7 7.94 6.67 6.07
N LEU A 8 7.47 7.84 6.48
CA LEU A 8 6.37 8.54 5.81
C LEU A 8 6.72 8.89 4.37
N SER A 9 7.97 9.27 4.12
CA SER A 9 8.46 9.56 2.77
C SER A 9 8.39 8.30 1.89
N VAL A 10 8.79 7.15 2.41
CA VAL A 10 8.73 5.89 1.68
C VAL A 10 7.26 5.46 1.44
N PHE A 11 6.40 5.68 2.43
CA PHE A 11 4.97 5.41 2.30
C PHE A 11 4.37 6.23 1.14
N GLU A 12 4.71 7.52 1.05
CA GLU A 12 4.24 8.38 -0.05
C GLU A 12 4.79 7.92 -1.40
N GLU A 13 6.06 7.51 -1.46
CA GLU A 13 6.64 6.95 -2.69
C GLU A 13 5.88 5.71 -3.13
N LEU A 14 5.53 4.84 -2.19
CA LEU A 14 4.77 3.63 -2.50
C LEU A 14 3.38 3.98 -3.02
N ARG A 15 2.68 4.90 -2.36
CA ARG A 15 1.34 5.31 -2.75
C ARG A 15 1.35 5.89 -4.17
N GLU A 16 2.31 6.73 -4.47
CA GLU A 16 2.47 7.31 -5.82
C GLU A 16 2.79 6.23 -6.85
N ALA A 17 3.66 5.29 -6.49
CA ALA A 17 4.02 4.20 -7.40
C ALA A 17 2.82 3.30 -7.73
N LEU A 18 1.97 3.04 -6.74
CA LEU A 18 0.74 2.28 -6.95
C LEU A 18 -0.24 3.08 -7.84
N PHE A 19 -0.41 4.36 -7.54
CA PHE A 19 -1.30 5.23 -8.31
C PHE A 19 -0.88 5.30 -9.78
N GLU A 20 0.42 5.41 -10.03
CA GLU A 20 0.98 5.57 -11.37
C GLU A 20 1.31 4.25 -12.06
N CYS A 21 1.13 3.11 -11.37
CA CYS A 21 1.53 1.79 -11.87
C CYS A 21 3.01 1.77 -12.27
N ASN A 22 3.86 2.34 -11.43
CA ASN A 22 5.30 2.45 -11.69
C ASN A 22 6.01 1.17 -11.27
N GLN A 23 6.21 0.28 -12.25
CA GLN A 23 6.77 -1.06 -12.00
C GLN A 23 8.17 -1.02 -11.38
N SER A 24 9.05 -0.15 -11.86
CA SER A 24 10.42 -0.09 -11.32
C SER A 24 10.44 0.33 -9.85
N LYS A 25 9.59 1.28 -9.48
CA LYS A 25 9.46 1.71 -8.09
C LYS A 25 8.86 0.59 -7.22
N LEU A 26 7.85 -0.10 -7.72
CA LEU A 26 7.21 -1.18 -6.98
C LEU A 26 8.16 -2.35 -6.75
N ILE A 27 8.97 -2.70 -7.75
CA ILE A 27 9.99 -3.73 -7.60
C ILE A 27 10.94 -3.38 -6.45
N ASP A 28 11.30 -2.11 -6.34
CA ASP A 28 12.24 -1.63 -5.33
C ASP A 28 11.60 -1.51 -3.93
N LEU A 29 10.36 -1.02 -3.87
CA LEU A 29 9.71 -0.70 -2.59
C LEU A 29 9.01 -1.88 -1.92
N VAL A 30 8.55 -2.87 -2.69
CA VAL A 30 7.85 -4.03 -2.15
C VAL A 30 8.84 -5.13 -1.81
N SER A 31 8.79 -5.60 -0.56
CA SER A 31 9.67 -6.69 -0.11
C SER A 31 9.39 -7.98 -0.89
N ASN A 32 10.43 -8.76 -1.14
CA ASN A 32 10.27 -10.09 -1.75
C ASN A 32 9.44 -11.02 -0.86
N GLU A 33 9.33 -10.71 0.43
CA GLU A 33 8.56 -11.48 1.40
C GLU A 33 7.19 -10.88 1.69
N TYR A 34 6.77 -9.91 0.87
CA TYR A 34 5.51 -9.19 1.08
C TYR A 34 4.31 -10.13 1.13
N GLN A 35 3.40 -9.86 2.08
CA GLN A 35 2.08 -10.47 2.14
C GLN A 35 1.03 -9.39 2.37
N GLY A 36 0.04 -9.34 1.49
CA GLY A 36 -1.11 -8.45 1.64
C GLY A 36 -2.36 -9.28 1.87
N PHE A 37 -3.17 -8.85 2.82
CA PHE A 37 -4.44 -9.50 3.15
C PHE A 37 -5.56 -8.64 2.61
N GLY A 38 -6.14 -9.10 1.51
CA GLY A 38 -7.10 -8.32 0.74
C GLY A 38 -8.51 -8.33 1.33
N LEU A 39 -9.34 -7.44 0.81
CA LEU A 39 -10.72 -7.25 1.28
C LEU A 39 -11.57 -8.52 1.17
N ASN A 40 -11.27 -9.37 0.22
CA ASN A 40 -12.05 -10.60 -0.04
C ASN A 40 -11.41 -11.83 0.59
N GLY A 41 -10.52 -11.66 1.55
CA GLY A 41 -9.85 -12.78 2.20
C GLY A 41 -8.76 -13.42 1.36
N THR A 42 -8.28 -12.74 0.32
CA THR A 42 -7.17 -13.22 -0.50
C THR A 42 -5.84 -12.85 0.13
N ILE A 43 -4.82 -13.64 -0.14
CA ILE A 43 -3.45 -13.33 0.25
C ILE A 43 -2.68 -13.02 -1.02
N GLU A 44 -2.04 -11.85 -1.05
CA GLU A 44 -1.29 -11.38 -2.21
C GLU A 44 0.19 -11.31 -1.88
N ASN A 45 1.03 -11.74 -2.80
CA ASN A 45 2.48 -11.62 -2.69
C ASN A 45 2.98 -10.51 -3.62
N LYS A 46 4.29 -10.27 -3.63
CA LYS A 46 4.90 -9.23 -4.47
C LYS A 46 4.57 -9.42 -5.95
N GLU A 47 4.62 -10.64 -6.44
CA GLU A 47 4.34 -10.92 -7.85
C GLU A 47 2.91 -10.53 -8.22
N ILE A 48 1.95 -10.83 -7.36
CA ILE A 48 0.55 -10.46 -7.58
C ILE A 48 0.39 -8.94 -7.61
N VAL A 49 1.06 -8.22 -6.69
CA VAL A 49 1.04 -6.76 -6.69
C VAL A 49 1.57 -6.22 -8.02
N LEU A 50 2.70 -6.75 -8.49
CA LEU A 50 3.30 -6.30 -9.75
C LEU A 50 2.40 -6.59 -10.94
N GLN A 51 1.72 -7.72 -10.95
CA GLN A 51 0.78 -8.07 -12.01
C GLN A 51 -0.47 -7.18 -12.00
N THR A 52 -1.01 -6.92 -10.82
CA THR A 52 -2.20 -6.07 -10.65
C THR A 52 -1.93 -4.65 -11.10
N PHE A 53 -0.75 -4.11 -10.77
CA PHE A 53 -0.41 -2.73 -11.05
C PHE A 53 0.44 -2.56 -12.31
N LYS A 54 0.30 -3.46 -13.27
CA LYS A 54 0.86 -3.25 -14.61
C LYS A 54 0.11 -2.12 -15.30
N PRO A 55 0.81 -1.27 -16.06
CA PRO A 55 0.14 -0.23 -16.85
C PRO A 55 -0.94 -0.83 -17.74
N GLY A 56 -2.14 -0.24 -17.70
CA GLY A 56 -3.26 -0.68 -18.50
C GLY A 56 -4.16 -1.73 -17.88
N ILE A 57 -3.77 -2.32 -16.74
CA ILE A 57 -4.59 -3.32 -16.05
C ILE A 57 -5.52 -2.62 -15.06
N ILE A 58 -4.96 -1.89 -14.10
CA ILE A 58 -5.73 -1.10 -13.16
C ILE A 58 -5.47 0.37 -13.41
N LYS A 59 -6.50 1.20 -13.25
CA LYS A 59 -6.36 2.66 -13.32
C LYS A 59 -6.99 3.24 -12.08
N LEU A 60 -6.17 3.83 -11.23
CA LEU A 60 -6.66 4.53 -10.04
C LEU A 60 -6.99 5.97 -10.40
N SER A 61 -8.16 6.44 -9.98
CA SER A 61 -8.59 7.84 -10.13
C SER A 61 -8.51 8.59 -8.81
N LYS A 62 -8.53 7.86 -7.69
CA LYS A 62 -8.42 8.44 -6.35
C LYS A 62 -7.67 7.49 -5.44
N TYR A 63 -6.77 8.04 -4.64
CA TYR A 63 -6.08 7.31 -3.58
C TYR A 63 -5.76 8.34 -2.48
N GLN A 64 -6.70 8.53 -1.57
CA GLN A 64 -6.61 9.52 -0.49
C GLN A 64 -6.46 8.83 0.85
N ILE A 65 -5.61 9.38 1.70
CA ILE A 65 -5.33 8.85 3.03
C ILE A 65 -5.82 9.88 4.06
N GLU A 66 -6.54 9.38 5.07
CA GLU A 66 -7.07 10.19 6.16
C GLU A 66 -6.72 9.54 7.49
N ASP A 67 -6.66 10.36 8.55
CA ASP A 67 -6.47 9.90 9.95
C ASP A 67 -5.26 8.98 10.11
N MET A 68 -4.16 9.34 9.46
CA MET A 68 -2.96 8.53 9.44
C MET A 68 -2.20 8.61 10.75
N LYS A 69 -1.76 7.45 11.25
CA LYS A 69 -0.85 7.34 12.39
C LYS A 69 0.36 6.52 11.97
N CYS A 70 1.52 6.93 12.47
CA CYS A 70 2.79 6.28 12.16
C CYS A 70 3.53 5.99 13.46
N GLU A 71 4.03 4.76 13.59
CA GLU A 71 4.91 4.42 14.71
C GLU A 71 6.03 3.50 14.22
N VAL A 72 7.18 3.59 14.88
CA VAL A 72 8.34 2.76 14.57
C VAL A 72 8.71 1.97 15.81
N SER A 73 8.91 0.67 15.64
CA SER A 73 9.33 -0.23 16.70
C SER A 73 10.43 -1.13 16.15
N GLY A 74 11.68 -0.88 16.54
CA GLY A 74 12.83 -1.61 16.01
C GLY A 74 12.92 -1.50 14.50
N ASP A 75 12.95 -2.62 13.83
CA ASP A 75 13.05 -2.70 12.37
C ASP A 75 11.69 -2.63 11.67
N PHE A 76 10.62 -2.35 12.40
CA PHE A 76 9.28 -2.29 11.83
C PHE A 76 8.69 -0.90 11.94
N GLY A 77 8.06 -0.47 10.85
CA GLY A 77 7.28 0.74 10.81
C GLY A 77 5.82 0.39 10.53
N ILE A 78 4.91 0.99 11.30
CA ILE A 78 3.48 0.67 11.21
C ILE A 78 2.75 1.95 10.88
N ILE A 79 1.99 1.92 9.80
CA ILE A 79 1.14 3.05 9.39
C ILE A 79 -0.29 2.55 9.33
N THR A 80 -1.17 3.23 10.06
CA THR A 80 -2.60 2.94 10.04
C THR A 80 -3.36 4.18 9.60
N GLY A 81 -4.56 3.99 9.12
CA GLY A 81 -5.40 5.10 8.69
C GLY A 81 -6.61 4.64 7.93
N GLN A 82 -7.23 5.59 7.25
CA GLN A 82 -8.35 5.34 6.35
C GLN A 82 -7.91 5.66 4.93
N GLY A 83 -8.33 4.84 3.98
CA GLY A 83 -8.06 5.05 2.57
C GLY A 83 -9.34 5.14 1.77
N ARG A 84 -9.39 6.06 0.82
CA ARG A 84 -10.44 6.15 -0.18
C ARG A 84 -9.80 5.87 -1.52
N ILE A 85 -10.16 4.74 -2.11
CA ILE A 85 -9.54 4.26 -3.34
C ILE A 85 -10.61 4.06 -4.38
N GLU A 86 -10.45 4.72 -5.52
CA GLU A 86 -11.39 4.62 -6.65
C GLU A 86 -10.61 4.37 -7.92
N GLY A 87 -11.20 3.63 -8.81
CA GLY A 87 -10.57 3.36 -10.07
C GLY A 87 -11.36 2.38 -10.92
N SER A 88 -10.68 1.79 -11.90
CA SER A 88 -11.26 0.80 -12.78
C SER A 88 -10.28 -0.34 -13.03
N TYR A 89 -10.83 -1.51 -13.25
CA TYR A 89 -10.10 -2.72 -13.61
C TYR A 89 -10.81 -3.30 -14.84
N GLY A 90 -10.26 -3.01 -16.02
CA GLY A 90 -10.97 -3.24 -17.26
C GLY A 90 -12.23 -2.39 -17.32
N GLU A 91 -13.39 -3.01 -17.51
CA GLU A 91 -14.69 -2.31 -17.53
C GLU A 91 -15.34 -2.22 -16.14
N TYR A 92 -14.73 -2.85 -15.14
CA TYR A 92 -15.25 -2.84 -13.77
C TYR A 92 -14.76 -1.59 -13.04
N GLU A 93 -15.70 -0.77 -12.55
CA GLU A 93 -15.39 0.39 -11.72
C GLU A 93 -15.55 0.02 -10.25
N PHE A 94 -14.66 0.54 -9.40
CA PHE A 94 -14.71 0.26 -7.97
C PHE A 94 -14.48 1.52 -7.14
N GLN A 95 -15.04 1.49 -5.93
CA GLN A 95 -14.84 2.50 -4.90
C GLN A 95 -14.76 1.77 -3.57
N HIS A 96 -13.69 2.06 -2.82
CA HIS A 96 -13.51 1.45 -1.50
C HIS A 96 -13.17 2.52 -0.48
N HIS A 97 -13.78 2.42 0.69
CA HIS A 97 -13.42 3.21 1.87
C HIS A 97 -12.99 2.21 2.92
N VAL A 98 -11.71 2.23 3.29
CA VAL A 98 -11.12 1.17 4.09
C VAL A 98 -10.39 1.69 5.32
N LEU A 99 -10.32 0.84 6.34
CA LEU A 99 -9.33 0.94 7.40
C LEU A 99 -8.16 0.09 6.97
N PHE A 100 -6.94 0.63 7.07
CA PHE A 100 -5.77 -0.13 6.66
C PHE A 100 -4.69 -0.17 7.73
N THR A 101 -3.89 -1.22 7.67
CA THR A 101 -2.65 -1.35 8.43
C THR A 101 -1.57 -1.76 7.46
N ASP A 102 -0.56 -0.91 7.32
CA ASP A 102 0.60 -1.17 6.48
C ASP A 102 1.83 -1.31 7.36
N ILE A 103 2.58 -2.39 7.17
CA ILE A 103 3.81 -2.64 7.92
C ILE A 103 4.98 -2.62 6.95
N PHE A 104 5.96 -1.80 7.29
CA PHE A 104 7.24 -1.72 6.59
C PHE A 104 8.32 -2.34 7.43
N LYS A 105 9.29 -2.98 6.80
CA LYS A 105 10.43 -3.58 7.46
C LYS A 105 11.71 -2.89 6.98
N LEU A 106 12.58 -2.56 7.91
CA LEU A 106 13.87 -1.97 7.57
C LEU A 106 14.82 -3.10 7.16
N ILE A 107 15.21 -3.11 5.90
CA ILE A 107 16.08 -4.13 5.33
C ILE A 107 17.26 -3.43 4.66
N ASN A 108 18.46 -3.67 5.15
CA ASN A 108 19.69 -3.05 4.64
C ASN A 108 19.58 -1.52 4.58
N GLY A 109 19.03 -0.92 5.66
CA GLY A 109 18.90 0.54 5.77
C GLY A 109 17.76 1.14 4.96
N ARG A 110 16.90 0.33 4.37
CA ARG A 110 15.79 0.80 3.53
C ARG A 110 14.46 0.23 4.04
N TRP A 111 13.47 1.10 4.16
CA TRP A 111 12.11 0.68 4.47
C TRP A 111 11.49 0.00 3.25
N GLN A 112 10.98 -1.21 3.43
CA GLN A 112 10.29 -1.95 2.37
C GLN A 112 8.90 -2.35 2.84
N TYR A 113 7.94 -2.28 1.92
CA TYR A 113 6.55 -2.69 2.15
C TYR A 113 6.51 -4.18 2.42
N TYR A 114 6.08 -4.56 3.62
CA TYR A 114 6.27 -5.92 4.12
C TYR A 114 4.97 -6.67 4.33
N LYS A 115 3.99 -6.02 4.95
CA LYS A 115 2.66 -6.61 5.15
C LYS A 115 1.61 -5.52 5.08
N SER A 116 0.41 -5.90 4.65
CA SER A 116 -0.72 -4.98 4.65
C SER A 116 -2.02 -5.72 4.89
N GLN A 117 -2.99 -4.97 5.39
CA GLN A 117 -4.35 -5.46 5.61
C GLN A 117 -5.30 -4.28 5.40
N ALA A 118 -6.42 -4.55 4.77
CA ALA A 118 -7.46 -3.54 4.61
C ALA A 118 -8.83 -4.15 4.87
N THR A 119 -9.71 -3.37 5.48
CA THR A 119 -11.08 -3.79 5.80
C THR A 119 -12.02 -2.67 5.38
N GLU A 120 -13.12 -3.02 4.72
CA GLU A 120 -14.12 -2.02 4.35
C GLU A 120 -14.72 -1.39 5.60
N ILE A 121 -14.86 -0.07 5.58
CA ILE A 121 -15.56 0.65 6.63
C ILE A 121 -17.05 0.46 6.39
N LYS A 122 -17.75 -0.04 7.40
CA LYS A 122 -19.19 -0.21 7.33
C LYS A 122 -19.88 1.10 7.67
N SER A 123 -20.83 1.48 6.84
CA SER A 123 -21.71 2.61 7.15
C SER A 123 -22.63 2.20 8.31
N ALA A 124 -22.75 3.08 9.28
CA ALA A 124 -23.66 2.85 10.42
C ALA A 124 -25.12 2.96 9.95
#